data_c6032b7a73fb6a9b5acf94a546319582
#
_entry.id   c6032b7a73fb6a9b5acf94a546319582
#
_cell.length_a   1.000
_cell.length_b   1.000
_cell.length_c   1.000
_cell.angle_alpha   90.00
_cell.angle_beta   90.00
_cell.angle_gamma   90.00
#
_symmetry.space_group_name_H-M   'P 1'
#
loop_
_entity.id
_entity.type
_entity.pdbx_description
1 polymer ?
#
loop_
_entity_poly.entity_id
_entity_poly.type
_entity_poly.pdbx_seq_one_letter_code
_entity_poly.pdbx_strand_id
1 'polypeptide(L)'
;IKASLNKKSGNIAFQHTKANEDPERWIKGYYFTISKEGERGDIAFNSITSDGQLNETHRALPNVCPSCGVNHRKFRNNSKTRKTSSIRGFRTGFAKTTQTFAKELMYQLPDEKDKRKLVVFSDSREDAAQVANGIERNHFTDLQRELLTKIFNKGLKLKMDILSAVQTGNQQEIDYFSAQYPDIYYHFEDLFDKSNYNGPNPIKQGEKEKALREIQRLNDCIFPVEEIVLSSEDNSLGPLLNELLSLGINPGGTDIKIQTSQQNEIYVPWYELIDFDTHKWNLTAADVFKTRVKNEAFENLASIFFGSLFYSIESSALGYLSINPLDRRVSPSALNLGLAPNLFVEIVNSVIRIMGDKYKHNHAEQFESGNYDSYTKFPKVVKSYISAVAQLHSISENDLGSSIFELLTALQILDKAKGIVIEKLFIKVALPDDPYWKSTRGNKIHLHRSGGIDTFSSLPLNQEPSGICDDMWSMNYLSYNALKNDRKAIRLHCEELTGQTDDQFERQRHFRNVILT
;
A
#
# COMPACT_ATOMS: atom_id res chain seq x y z
N ILE A 1 -29.84 -7.62 -22.68
CA ILE A 1 -30.45 -7.19 -21.41
C ILE A 1 -31.25 -5.92 -21.64
N LYS A 2 -32.52 -5.85 -21.15
CA LYS A 2 -33.31 -4.61 -21.22
C LYS A 2 -32.56 -3.48 -20.53
N ALA A 3 -32.41 -2.32 -21.18
CA ALA A 3 -31.66 -1.20 -20.66
C ALA A 3 -32.15 0.15 -21.19
N SER A 4 -31.77 1.21 -20.50
CA SER A 4 -32.00 2.61 -20.89
C SER A 4 -30.62 3.30 -21.06
N LEU A 5 -30.42 3.99 -22.16
CA LEU A 5 -29.19 4.73 -22.46
C LEU A 5 -29.40 6.23 -22.26
N ASN A 6 -28.55 6.88 -21.50
CA ASN A 6 -28.57 8.34 -21.36
C ASN A 6 -27.97 9.00 -22.60
N LYS A 7 -28.76 9.84 -23.30
CA LYS A 7 -28.38 10.52 -24.54
C LYS A 7 -27.14 11.40 -24.42
N LYS A 8 -26.96 12.03 -23.27
CA LYS A 8 -25.89 13.01 -23.04
C LYS A 8 -24.61 12.36 -22.50
N SER A 9 -24.73 11.40 -21.58
CA SER A 9 -23.58 10.83 -20.87
C SER A 9 -23.14 9.46 -21.40
N GLY A 10 -23.93 8.82 -22.27
CA GLY A 10 -23.70 7.45 -22.73
C GLY A 10 -23.86 6.37 -21.65
N ASN A 11 -24.31 6.74 -20.45
CA ASN A 11 -24.48 5.81 -19.34
C ASN A 11 -25.68 4.89 -19.54
N ILE A 12 -25.53 3.62 -19.11
CA ILE A 12 -26.61 2.63 -19.16
C ILE A 12 -27.21 2.46 -17.76
N ALA A 13 -28.55 2.42 -17.72
CA ALA A 13 -29.31 1.92 -16.59
C ALA A 13 -30.00 0.63 -17.03
N PHE A 14 -29.85 -0.44 -16.24
CA PHE A 14 -30.57 -1.69 -16.54
C PHE A 14 -32.09 -1.53 -16.34
N GLN A 15 -32.83 -2.21 -17.16
CA GLN A 15 -34.30 -2.08 -17.34
C GLN A 15 -34.69 -0.77 -18.04
N HIS A 16 -35.99 -0.71 -18.43
CA HIS A 16 -36.53 0.43 -19.17
C HIS A 16 -37.06 1.56 -18.26
N THR A 17 -36.90 1.42 -16.95
CA THR A 17 -37.49 2.35 -15.96
C THR A 17 -37.10 3.80 -16.24
N LYS A 18 -35.82 4.07 -16.46
CA LYS A 18 -35.32 5.43 -16.71
C LYS A 18 -35.83 6.02 -18.04
N ALA A 19 -35.91 5.22 -19.07
CA ALA A 19 -36.47 5.66 -20.36
C ALA A 19 -37.99 5.83 -20.34
N ASN A 20 -38.68 5.14 -19.45
CA ASN A 20 -40.14 5.32 -19.25
C ASN A 20 -40.43 6.57 -18.38
N GLU A 21 -39.55 6.87 -17.39
CA GLU A 21 -39.67 8.05 -16.51
C GLU A 21 -39.30 9.36 -17.22
N ASP A 22 -38.28 9.32 -18.07
CA ASP A 22 -37.68 10.49 -18.72
C ASP A 22 -37.21 10.14 -20.15
N PRO A 23 -38.16 10.02 -21.12
CA PRO A 23 -37.84 9.64 -22.50
C PRO A 23 -37.05 10.72 -23.25
N GLU A 24 -37.10 11.97 -22.83
CA GLU A 24 -36.29 13.04 -23.43
C GLU A 24 -34.79 12.84 -23.20
N ARG A 25 -34.44 12.37 -22.04
CA ARG A 25 -33.06 12.17 -21.59
C ARG A 25 -32.56 10.76 -21.85
N TRP A 26 -33.42 9.77 -21.92
CA TRP A 26 -33.06 8.37 -22.01
C TRP A 26 -33.70 7.68 -23.20
N ILE A 27 -32.91 6.83 -23.87
CA ILE A 27 -33.39 5.95 -24.96
C ILE A 27 -33.69 4.58 -24.41
N LYS A 28 -34.80 4.01 -24.81
CA LYS A 28 -35.21 2.64 -24.50
C LYS A 28 -34.55 1.65 -25.45
N GLY A 29 -34.01 0.55 -24.95
CA GLY A 29 -33.39 -0.43 -25.81
C GLY A 29 -32.82 -1.64 -25.08
N TYR A 30 -31.94 -2.35 -25.75
CA TYR A 30 -31.22 -3.50 -25.25
C TYR A 30 -29.73 -3.28 -25.22
N TYR A 31 -29.13 -3.67 -24.11
CA TYR A 31 -27.68 -3.72 -23.92
C TYR A 31 -27.19 -5.14 -24.13
N PHE A 32 -26.12 -5.31 -24.87
CA PHE A 32 -25.45 -6.59 -25.06
C PHE A 32 -23.97 -6.43 -25.27
N THR A 33 -23.23 -7.47 -24.91
CA THR A 33 -21.80 -7.61 -25.22
C THR A 33 -21.68 -8.65 -26.31
N ILE A 34 -21.02 -8.32 -27.40
CA ILE A 34 -20.63 -9.28 -28.40
C ILE A 34 -19.27 -9.82 -27.97
N SER A 35 -19.21 -11.09 -27.54
CA SER A 35 -17.94 -11.79 -27.37
C SER A 35 -17.82 -12.83 -28.47
N LYS A 36 -16.80 -12.70 -29.31
CA LYS A 36 -16.26 -13.86 -30.02
C LYS A 36 -15.29 -14.55 -29.08
N GLU A 37 -15.22 -15.88 -29.11
CA GLU A 37 -14.24 -16.64 -28.33
C GLU A 37 -12.85 -16.07 -28.57
N GLY A 38 -12.20 -15.60 -27.49
CA GLY A 38 -10.83 -15.07 -27.53
C GLY A 38 -10.66 -13.59 -27.87
N GLU A 39 -11.71 -12.86 -28.27
CA GLU A 39 -11.67 -11.42 -28.53
C GLU A 39 -12.53 -10.63 -27.56
N ARG A 40 -12.07 -9.45 -27.14
CA ARG A 40 -12.90 -8.50 -26.40
C ARG A 40 -13.99 -7.99 -27.31
N GLY A 41 -15.22 -8.39 -27.05
CA GLY A 41 -16.38 -7.92 -27.82
C GLY A 41 -16.66 -6.44 -27.61
N ASP A 42 -17.18 -5.77 -28.62
CA ASP A 42 -17.69 -4.42 -28.51
C ASP A 42 -18.93 -4.38 -27.60
N ILE A 43 -18.98 -3.35 -26.76
CA ILE A 43 -20.15 -3.09 -25.93
C ILE A 43 -21.12 -2.23 -26.71
N ALA A 44 -22.30 -2.75 -26.98
CA ALA A 44 -23.31 -2.09 -27.77
C ALA A 44 -24.63 -1.93 -27.02
N PHE A 45 -25.34 -0.87 -27.35
CA PHE A 45 -26.71 -0.63 -26.95
C PHE A 45 -27.54 -0.38 -28.22
N ASN A 46 -28.58 -1.18 -28.43
CA ASN A 46 -29.53 -0.96 -29.51
C ASN A 46 -30.80 -0.33 -28.96
N SER A 47 -31.21 0.80 -29.52
CA SER A 47 -32.50 1.39 -29.29
C SER A 47 -33.62 0.50 -29.87
N ILE A 48 -34.81 0.64 -29.37
CA ILE A 48 -36.01 -0.02 -29.92
C ILE A 48 -37.03 1.02 -30.38
N THR A 49 -37.72 0.69 -31.44
CA THR A 49 -38.86 1.44 -31.96
C THR A 49 -40.10 1.27 -31.06
N SER A 50 -41.14 2.04 -31.30
CA SER A 50 -42.41 1.94 -30.55
C SER A 50 -43.09 0.56 -30.64
N ASP A 51 -42.86 -0.14 -31.74
CA ASP A 51 -43.32 -1.51 -32.00
C ASP A 51 -42.34 -2.59 -31.49
N GLY A 52 -41.25 -2.19 -30.80
CA GLY A 52 -40.33 -3.10 -30.10
C GLY A 52 -39.25 -3.71 -30.97
N GLN A 53 -39.09 -3.28 -32.22
CA GLN A 53 -38.01 -3.73 -33.08
C GLN A 53 -36.69 -3.02 -32.77
N LEU A 54 -35.54 -3.70 -33.03
CA LEU A 54 -34.24 -3.10 -32.91
C LEU A 54 -34.07 -2.00 -33.97
N ASN A 55 -33.58 -0.86 -33.53
CA ASN A 55 -33.34 0.32 -34.36
C ASN A 55 -31.85 0.63 -34.47
N GLU A 56 -31.40 1.72 -33.88
CA GLU A 56 -30.03 2.19 -33.99
C GLU A 56 -29.10 1.59 -32.93
N THR A 57 -27.85 1.33 -33.34
CA THR A 57 -26.79 0.94 -32.41
C THR A 57 -26.06 2.17 -31.91
N HIS A 58 -25.98 2.32 -30.59
CA HIS A 58 -25.33 3.42 -29.93
C HIS A 58 -24.11 2.94 -29.13
N ARG A 59 -23.08 3.79 -29.04
CA ARG A 59 -21.99 3.56 -28.11
C ARG A 59 -22.50 3.69 -26.67
N ALA A 60 -22.17 2.71 -25.84
CA ALA A 60 -22.67 2.61 -24.48
C ALA A 60 -21.56 2.55 -23.46
N LEU A 61 -21.78 3.21 -22.32
CA LEU A 61 -20.88 3.21 -21.18
C LEU A 61 -21.56 2.54 -19.98
N PRO A 62 -21.33 1.24 -19.73
CA PRO A 62 -21.99 0.52 -18.66
C PRO A 62 -21.56 1.04 -17.29
N ASN A 63 -22.53 1.15 -16.37
CA ASN A 63 -22.24 1.50 -14.98
C ASN A 63 -21.56 0.36 -14.20
N VAL A 64 -21.81 -0.87 -14.60
CA VAL A 64 -21.21 -2.07 -14.03
C VAL A 64 -20.12 -2.56 -14.96
N CYS A 65 -18.95 -2.82 -14.42
CA CYS A 65 -17.87 -3.40 -15.19
C CYS A 65 -18.24 -4.83 -15.62
N PRO A 66 -18.27 -5.15 -16.92
CA PRO A 66 -18.62 -6.49 -17.38
C PRO A 66 -17.57 -7.55 -17.01
N SER A 67 -16.33 -7.13 -16.73
CA SER A 67 -15.25 -8.04 -16.35
C SER A 67 -15.25 -8.37 -14.85
N CYS A 68 -15.31 -7.36 -13.98
CA CYS A 68 -15.17 -7.57 -12.53
C CYS A 68 -16.44 -7.33 -11.72
N GLY A 69 -17.56 -6.95 -12.37
CA GLY A 69 -18.84 -6.71 -11.71
C GLY A 69 -18.92 -5.46 -10.83
N VAL A 70 -17.83 -4.67 -10.72
CA VAL A 70 -17.84 -3.44 -9.90
C VAL A 70 -18.87 -2.45 -10.43
N ASN A 71 -19.74 -1.99 -9.55
CA ASN A 71 -20.78 -1.02 -9.87
C ASN A 71 -20.27 0.41 -9.62
N HIS A 72 -20.13 1.18 -10.70
CA HIS A 72 -19.72 2.59 -10.68
C HIS A 72 -20.91 3.56 -10.56
N ARG A 73 -22.12 3.06 -10.32
CA ARG A 73 -23.32 3.90 -10.18
C ARG A 73 -23.20 4.79 -8.95
N LYS A 74 -23.50 6.10 -9.12
CA LYS A 74 -23.57 7.03 -8.00
C LYS A 74 -24.78 6.73 -7.12
N PHE A 75 -24.56 6.43 -5.85
CA PHE A 75 -25.61 6.26 -4.87
C PHE A 75 -25.97 7.57 -4.13
N ARG A 76 -25.16 8.62 -4.22
CA ARG A 76 -25.42 9.95 -3.61
C ARG A 76 -24.87 11.09 -4.47
N ASN A 77 -25.59 12.21 -4.47
CA ASN A 77 -25.44 13.34 -5.42
C ASN A 77 -24.22 14.27 -5.22
N ASN A 78 -23.30 14.02 -4.30
CA ASN A 78 -22.38 15.05 -3.84
C ASN A 78 -20.97 15.10 -4.48
N SER A 79 -20.72 14.35 -5.55
CA SER A 79 -19.41 14.46 -6.23
C SER A 79 -19.60 14.66 -7.73
N LYS A 80 -19.30 15.87 -8.22
CA LYS A 80 -19.29 16.22 -9.65
C LYS A 80 -18.20 15.46 -10.43
N THR A 81 -17.21 14.89 -9.75
CA THR A 81 -16.01 14.27 -10.33
C THR A 81 -16.09 12.74 -10.45
N ARG A 82 -17.05 12.09 -9.79
CA ARG A 82 -17.13 10.63 -9.78
C ARG A 82 -17.65 10.09 -11.10
N LYS A 83 -16.80 9.38 -11.83
CA LYS A 83 -17.16 8.74 -13.10
C LYS A 83 -18.13 7.59 -12.85
N THR A 84 -19.16 7.48 -13.70
CA THR A 84 -20.27 6.53 -13.56
C THR A 84 -20.09 5.28 -14.42
N SER A 85 -18.96 5.11 -15.09
CA SER A 85 -18.66 3.96 -15.94
C SER A 85 -17.25 3.42 -15.67
N SER A 86 -17.08 2.11 -15.84
CA SER A 86 -15.78 1.44 -15.89
C SER A 86 -15.01 1.74 -17.17
N ILE A 87 -15.71 2.06 -18.26
CA ILE A 87 -15.09 2.46 -19.52
C ILE A 87 -14.75 3.94 -19.45
N ARG A 88 -13.47 4.23 -19.56
CA ARG A 88 -12.95 5.61 -19.47
C ARG A 88 -11.99 5.85 -20.61
N GLY A 89 -11.95 7.10 -21.10
CA GLY A 89 -10.85 7.53 -21.93
C GLY A 89 -9.54 7.32 -21.20
N PHE A 90 -8.55 6.76 -21.85
CA PHE A 90 -7.20 6.66 -21.32
C PHE A 90 -6.65 8.09 -21.20
N ARG A 91 -6.44 8.52 -19.96
CA ARG A 91 -5.69 9.73 -19.65
C ARG A 91 -4.67 9.34 -18.61
N THR A 92 -3.42 9.26 -19.00
CA THR A 92 -2.32 9.26 -18.04
C THR A 92 -2.37 10.60 -17.31
N GLY A 93 -2.25 10.60 -16.00
CA GLY A 93 -2.03 11.84 -15.29
C GLY A 93 -0.72 12.45 -15.79
N PHE A 94 -0.77 13.66 -16.34
CA PHE A 94 0.40 14.33 -16.92
C PHE A 94 1.58 14.34 -15.94
N ALA A 95 1.32 14.69 -14.67
CA ALA A 95 2.34 14.70 -13.63
C ALA A 95 3.00 13.32 -13.39
N LYS A 96 2.24 12.21 -13.42
CA LYS A 96 2.83 10.87 -13.23
C LYS A 96 3.68 10.44 -14.42
N THR A 97 3.22 10.72 -15.64
CA THR A 97 3.98 10.43 -16.86
C THR A 97 5.28 11.24 -16.88
N THR A 98 5.19 12.54 -16.60
CA THR A 98 6.36 13.43 -16.56
C THR A 98 7.34 13.01 -15.47
N GLN A 99 6.86 12.63 -14.27
CA GLN A 99 7.70 12.10 -13.19
C GLN A 99 8.47 10.85 -13.63
N THR A 100 7.80 9.91 -14.30
CA THR A 100 8.46 8.68 -14.77
C THR A 100 9.54 9.00 -15.79
N PHE A 101 9.25 9.86 -16.78
CA PHE A 101 10.25 10.28 -17.76
C PHE A 101 11.38 11.09 -17.13
N ALA A 102 11.07 12.02 -16.22
CA ALA A 102 12.09 12.80 -15.53
C ALA A 102 13.04 11.90 -14.73
N LYS A 103 12.51 10.92 -13.99
CA LYS A 103 13.30 9.95 -13.26
C LYS A 103 14.24 9.16 -14.20
N GLU A 104 13.71 8.60 -15.28
CA GLU A 104 14.51 7.82 -16.22
C GLU A 104 15.55 8.67 -16.96
N LEU A 105 15.22 9.90 -17.34
CA LEU A 105 16.17 10.83 -17.95
C LEU A 105 17.28 11.20 -16.96
N MET A 106 16.97 11.42 -15.68
CA MET A 106 17.99 11.70 -14.67
C MET A 106 19.03 10.58 -14.56
N TYR A 107 18.64 9.32 -14.73
CA TYR A 107 19.58 8.20 -14.74
C TYR A 107 20.47 8.14 -16.01
N GLN A 108 20.05 8.77 -17.10
CA GLN A 108 20.85 8.86 -18.33
C GLN A 108 21.82 10.04 -18.33
N LEU A 109 21.64 11.00 -17.43
CA LEU A 109 22.55 12.13 -17.29
C LEU A 109 23.82 11.71 -16.55
N PRO A 110 24.97 12.39 -16.78
CA PRO A 110 26.20 12.15 -16.05
C PRO A 110 25.99 12.23 -14.53
N ASP A 111 26.74 11.42 -13.77
CA ASP A 111 26.59 11.34 -12.30
C ASP A 111 27.18 12.56 -11.55
N GLU A 112 27.70 13.52 -12.28
CA GLU A 112 28.18 14.79 -11.74
C GLU A 112 26.98 15.66 -11.34
N LYS A 113 26.94 16.07 -10.06
CA LYS A 113 25.84 16.89 -9.50
C LYS A 113 25.51 18.12 -10.36
N ASP A 114 26.52 18.77 -10.92
CA ASP A 114 26.37 19.99 -11.71
C ASP A 114 25.75 19.76 -13.09
N LYS A 115 25.81 18.54 -13.60
CA LYS A 115 25.32 18.18 -14.95
C LYS A 115 23.99 17.43 -14.90
N ARG A 116 23.58 16.94 -13.74
CA ARG A 116 22.34 16.18 -13.58
C ARG A 116 21.14 17.10 -13.34
N LYS A 117 20.75 17.82 -14.40
CA LYS A 117 19.66 18.80 -14.40
C LYS A 117 18.75 18.62 -15.59
N LEU A 118 17.45 18.83 -15.38
CA LEU A 118 16.42 18.73 -16.39
C LEU A 118 15.52 19.98 -16.35
N VAL A 119 15.25 20.56 -17.50
CA VAL A 119 14.27 21.64 -17.64
C VAL A 119 13.06 21.09 -18.40
N VAL A 120 11.89 21.25 -17.81
CA VAL A 120 10.61 20.87 -18.40
C VAL A 120 9.84 22.14 -18.72
N PHE A 121 9.43 22.30 -19.97
CA PHE A 121 8.62 23.43 -20.39
C PHE A 121 7.15 23.04 -20.46
N SER A 122 6.28 23.95 -20.05
CA SER A 122 4.84 23.88 -20.25
C SER A 122 4.36 25.21 -20.82
N ASP A 123 3.38 25.18 -21.70
CA ASP A 123 2.72 26.33 -22.28
C ASP A 123 1.71 27.00 -21.33
N SER A 124 1.39 26.35 -20.24
CA SER A 124 0.48 26.83 -19.20
C SER A 124 1.20 26.91 -17.86
N ARG A 125 1.07 28.04 -17.19
CA ARG A 125 1.57 28.23 -15.81
C ARG A 125 0.93 27.25 -14.83
N GLU A 126 -0.38 27.05 -14.93
CA GLU A 126 -1.11 26.14 -14.05
C GLU A 126 -0.61 24.70 -14.22
N ASP A 127 -0.35 24.30 -15.48
CA ASP A 127 0.23 22.98 -15.75
C ASP A 127 1.67 22.87 -15.26
N ALA A 128 2.49 23.93 -15.34
CA ALA A 128 3.85 23.95 -14.82
C ALA A 128 3.89 23.73 -13.31
N ALA A 129 3.05 24.44 -12.55
CA ALA A 129 2.92 24.26 -11.11
C ALA A 129 2.43 22.85 -10.73
N GLN A 130 1.41 22.35 -11.43
CA GLN A 130 0.91 20.99 -11.23
C GLN A 130 1.95 19.92 -11.56
N VAL A 131 2.78 20.16 -12.58
CA VAL A 131 3.85 19.24 -12.95
C VAL A 131 4.93 19.22 -11.88
N ALA A 132 5.43 20.38 -11.46
CA ALA A 132 6.50 20.47 -10.45
C ALA A 132 6.10 19.74 -9.15
N ASN A 133 4.98 20.13 -8.56
CA ASN A 133 4.46 19.48 -7.36
C ASN A 133 4.12 18.00 -7.57
N GLY A 134 3.59 17.66 -8.74
CA GLY A 134 3.19 16.29 -9.09
C GLY A 134 4.39 15.37 -9.30
N ILE A 135 5.49 15.85 -9.87
CA ILE A 135 6.73 15.07 -10.03
C ILE A 135 7.29 14.69 -8.66
N GLU A 136 7.47 15.67 -7.79
CA GLU A 136 8.06 15.45 -6.46
C GLU A 136 7.21 14.48 -5.61
N ARG A 137 5.90 14.75 -5.51
CA ARG A 137 4.96 13.92 -4.73
C ARG A 137 4.87 12.48 -5.25
N ASN A 138 4.76 12.29 -6.57
CA ASN A 138 4.68 10.95 -7.15
C ASN A 138 6.01 10.21 -7.02
N HIS A 139 7.13 10.92 -7.17
CA HIS A 139 8.46 10.36 -6.99
C HIS A 139 8.69 9.92 -5.55
N PHE A 140 8.33 10.75 -4.58
CA PHE A 140 8.43 10.42 -3.16
C PHE A 140 7.67 9.12 -2.81
N THR A 141 6.45 8.95 -3.35
CA THR A 141 5.66 7.73 -3.13
C THR A 141 6.33 6.50 -3.75
N ASP A 142 6.89 6.61 -4.95
CA ASP A 142 7.61 5.49 -5.59
C ASP A 142 8.92 5.18 -4.86
N LEU A 143 9.63 6.23 -4.44
CA LEU A 143 10.89 6.13 -3.70
C LEU A 143 10.72 5.39 -2.37
N GLN A 144 9.66 5.66 -1.63
CA GLN A 144 9.39 4.95 -0.38
C GLN A 144 9.26 3.44 -0.60
N ARG A 145 8.62 2.97 -1.69
CA ARG A 145 8.56 1.54 -2.04
C ARG A 145 9.95 0.97 -2.32
N GLU A 146 10.77 1.70 -3.06
CA GLU A 146 12.15 1.29 -3.34
C GLU A 146 12.98 1.21 -2.05
N LEU A 147 12.87 2.21 -1.18
CA LEU A 147 13.59 2.23 0.10
C LEU A 147 13.13 1.12 1.03
N LEU A 148 11.81 0.92 1.19
CA LEU A 148 11.27 -0.18 1.97
C LEU A 148 11.81 -1.53 1.53
N THR A 149 11.75 -1.79 0.23
CA THR A 149 12.23 -3.06 -0.33
C THR A 149 13.73 -3.23 -0.10
N LYS A 150 14.52 -2.17 -0.26
CA LYS A 150 15.96 -2.20 0.03
C LYS A 150 16.25 -2.42 1.51
N ILE A 151 15.51 -1.75 2.41
CA ILE A 151 15.64 -1.94 3.86
C ILE A 151 15.39 -3.39 4.23
N PHE A 152 14.30 -3.97 3.72
CA PHE A 152 13.99 -5.37 4.01
C PHE A 152 15.03 -6.32 3.43
N ASN A 153 15.41 -6.18 2.16
CA ASN A 153 16.38 -7.08 1.53
C ASN A 153 17.75 -7.02 2.21
N LYS A 154 18.25 -5.81 2.49
CA LYS A 154 19.55 -5.65 3.18
C LYS A 154 19.47 -6.13 4.62
N GLY A 155 18.44 -5.66 5.36
CA GLY A 155 18.26 -5.99 6.77
C GLY A 155 17.94 -7.47 6.97
N LEU A 156 17.12 -8.07 6.10
CA LEU A 156 16.81 -9.49 6.15
C LEU A 156 18.06 -10.33 5.89
N LYS A 157 18.77 -10.05 4.81
CA LYS A 157 19.98 -10.79 4.47
C LYS A 157 21.01 -10.72 5.61
N LEU A 158 21.28 -9.54 6.14
CA LEU A 158 22.20 -9.36 7.25
C LEU A 158 21.77 -10.19 8.48
N LYS A 159 20.49 -10.10 8.87
CA LYS A 159 19.95 -10.85 10.02
C LYS A 159 20.04 -12.36 9.80
N MET A 160 19.75 -12.83 8.60
CA MET A 160 19.85 -14.26 8.27
C MET A 160 21.29 -14.74 8.22
N ASP A 161 22.21 -13.96 7.67
CA ASP A 161 23.63 -14.28 7.63
C ASP A 161 24.20 -14.37 9.07
N ILE A 162 23.86 -13.42 9.96
CA ILE A 162 24.26 -13.45 11.37
C ILE A 162 23.67 -14.67 12.10
N LEU A 163 22.36 -14.93 11.92
CA LEU A 163 21.73 -16.09 12.53
C LEU A 163 22.37 -17.40 12.05
N SER A 164 22.68 -17.51 10.77
CA SER A 164 23.40 -18.65 10.20
C SER A 164 24.80 -18.81 10.80
N ALA A 165 25.57 -17.72 10.94
CA ALA A 165 26.88 -17.76 11.56
C ALA A 165 26.83 -18.24 13.01
N VAL A 166 25.85 -17.76 13.80
CA VAL A 166 25.64 -18.21 15.19
C VAL A 166 25.23 -19.69 15.22
N GLN A 167 24.35 -20.15 14.34
CA GLN A 167 23.87 -21.53 14.31
C GLN A 167 24.96 -22.53 13.87
N THR A 168 25.79 -22.13 12.93
CA THR A 168 26.86 -22.98 12.37
C THR A 168 28.16 -22.94 13.19
N GLY A 169 28.32 -21.93 14.05
CA GLY A 169 29.55 -21.72 14.82
C GLY A 169 30.76 -21.34 13.96
N ASN A 170 30.52 -20.71 12.78
CA ASN A 170 31.60 -20.28 11.89
C ASN A 170 32.38 -19.11 12.50
N GLN A 171 33.56 -19.37 13.05
CA GLN A 171 34.33 -18.41 13.81
C GLN A 171 34.71 -17.15 13.00
N GLN A 172 35.02 -17.30 11.72
CA GLN A 172 35.37 -16.14 10.88
C GLN A 172 34.18 -15.17 10.68
N GLU A 173 32.99 -15.73 10.46
CA GLU A 173 31.76 -14.93 10.34
C GLU A 173 31.35 -14.33 11.68
N ILE A 174 31.49 -15.07 12.79
CA ILE A 174 31.25 -14.61 14.16
C ILE A 174 32.16 -13.40 14.47
N ASP A 175 33.48 -13.52 14.23
CA ASP A 175 34.42 -12.44 14.49
C ASP A 175 34.10 -11.20 13.65
N TYR A 176 33.70 -11.41 12.38
CA TYR A 176 33.30 -10.31 11.50
C TYR A 176 32.02 -9.64 11.99
N PHE A 177 30.96 -10.40 12.23
CA PHE A 177 29.65 -9.83 12.60
C PHE A 177 29.65 -9.23 14.00
N SER A 178 30.33 -9.84 14.96
CA SER A 178 30.46 -9.28 16.32
C SER A 178 31.23 -7.96 16.36
N ALA A 179 32.19 -7.78 15.45
CA ALA A 179 32.94 -6.52 15.33
C ALA A 179 32.18 -5.44 14.54
N GLN A 180 31.48 -5.82 13.46
CA GLN A 180 30.83 -4.85 12.56
C GLN A 180 29.40 -4.52 12.98
N TYR A 181 28.67 -5.45 13.59
CA TYR A 181 27.24 -5.35 13.96
C TYR A 181 26.99 -5.91 15.37
N PRO A 182 27.69 -5.40 16.42
CA PRO A 182 27.67 -6.02 17.75
C PRO A 182 26.26 -6.19 18.34
N ASP A 183 25.43 -5.15 18.25
CA ASP A 183 24.09 -5.18 18.85
C ASP A 183 23.20 -6.25 18.21
N ILE A 184 23.24 -6.38 16.88
CA ILE A 184 22.47 -7.38 16.15
C ILE A 184 23.05 -8.78 16.42
N TYR A 185 24.37 -8.91 16.44
CA TYR A 185 25.05 -10.17 16.69
C TYR A 185 24.70 -10.73 18.10
N TYR A 186 24.90 -9.94 19.15
CA TYR A 186 24.61 -10.39 20.51
C TYR A 186 23.12 -10.66 20.75
N HIS A 187 22.24 -9.94 20.07
CA HIS A 187 20.80 -10.24 20.10
C HIS A 187 20.51 -11.65 19.53
N PHE A 188 21.10 -12.02 18.39
CA PHE A 188 20.90 -13.34 17.79
C PHE A 188 21.61 -14.46 18.53
N GLU A 189 22.77 -14.19 19.13
CA GLU A 189 23.46 -15.13 20.03
C GLU A 189 22.58 -15.44 21.23
N ASP A 190 22.04 -14.45 21.94
CA ASP A 190 21.11 -14.61 23.05
C ASP A 190 19.83 -15.35 22.65
N LEU A 191 19.26 -15.04 21.47
CA LEU A 191 18.10 -15.77 20.93
C LEU A 191 18.42 -17.24 20.67
N PHE A 192 19.58 -17.53 20.10
CA PHE A 192 20.00 -18.89 19.82
C PHE A 192 20.23 -19.68 21.11
N ASP A 193 20.92 -19.08 22.08
CA ASP A 193 21.13 -19.71 23.39
C ASP A 193 19.81 -20.01 24.12
N LYS A 194 18.87 -19.06 24.11
CA LYS A 194 17.53 -19.27 24.67
C LYS A 194 16.77 -20.36 23.93
N SER A 195 16.89 -20.41 22.60
CA SER A 195 16.21 -21.43 21.77
C SER A 195 16.69 -22.86 22.07
N ASN A 196 17.93 -23.02 22.48
CA ASN A 196 18.57 -24.30 22.81
C ASN A 196 18.41 -24.74 24.27
N TYR A 197 17.73 -23.95 25.10
CA TYR A 197 17.53 -24.30 26.49
C TYR A 197 16.73 -25.59 26.64
N ASN A 198 17.26 -26.57 27.41
CA ASN A 198 16.65 -27.87 27.64
C ASN A 198 16.43 -28.21 29.13
N GLY A 199 16.54 -27.21 30.04
CA GLY A 199 16.34 -27.39 31.47
C GLY A 199 14.86 -27.37 31.88
N PRO A 200 14.56 -27.76 33.16
CA PRO A 200 13.20 -27.88 33.66
C PRO A 200 12.56 -26.57 34.12
N ASN A 201 13.26 -25.45 34.07
CA ASN A 201 12.74 -24.17 34.60
C ASN A 201 11.62 -23.61 33.69
N PRO A 202 10.37 -23.43 34.22
CA PRO A 202 9.24 -22.98 33.39
C PRO A 202 9.43 -21.58 32.80
N ILE A 203 10.13 -20.68 33.49
CA ILE A 203 10.41 -19.31 32.99
C ILE A 203 11.31 -19.39 31.75
N LYS A 204 12.42 -20.15 31.86
CA LYS A 204 13.34 -20.35 30.74
C LYS A 204 12.70 -21.13 29.58
N GLN A 205 11.76 -22.02 29.85
CA GLN A 205 10.95 -22.67 28.80
C GLN A 205 10.07 -21.65 28.06
N GLY A 206 9.46 -20.72 28.78
CA GLY A 206 8.71 -19.61 28.15
C GLY A 206 9.60 -18.67 27.32
N GLU A 207 10.84 -18.42 27.75
CA GLU A 207 11.84 -17.66 26.97
C GLU A 207 12.27 -18.43 25.70
N LYS A 208 12.49 -19.73 25.81
CA LYS A 208 12.76 -20.61 24.66
C LYS A 208 11.66 -20.53 23.61
N GLU A 209 10.41 -20.65 24.01
CA GLU A 209 9.28 -20.56 23.08
C GLU A 209 9.21 -19.20 22.38
N LYS A 210 9.54 -18.11 23.09
CA LYS A 210 9.60 -16.77 22.51
C LYS A 210 10.73 -16.68 21.47
N ALA A 211 11.94 -17.16 21.82
CA ALA A 211 13.09 -17.15 20.93
C ALA A 211 12.85 -17.97 19.67
N LEU A 212 12.28 -19.17 19.81
CA LEU A 212 11.93 -20.00 18.65
C LEU A 212 10.92 -19.29 17.72
N ARG A 213 9.90 -18.63 18.27
CA ARG A 213 8.93 -17.87 17.47
C ARG A 213 9.56 -16.69 16.76
N GLU A 214 10.51 -16.01 17.38
CA GLU A 214 11.20 -14.89 16.75
C GLU A 214 12.11 -15.35 15.62
N ILE A 215 12.87 -16.42 15.81
CA ILE A 215 13.67 -17.05 14.77
C ILE A 215 12.78 -17.51 13.60
N GLN A 216 11.66 -18.15 13.91
CA GLN A 216 10.71 -18.59 12.88
C GLN A 216 10.11 -17.39 12.11
N ARG A 217 9.71 -16.33 12.81
CA ARG A 217 9.19 -15.10 12.20
C ARG A 217 10.19 -14.50 11.21
N LEU A 218 11.47 -14.49 11.58
CA LEU A 218 12.54 -14.03 10.70
C LEU A 218 12.69 -14.91 9.46
N ASN A 219 12.69 -16.24 9.64
CA ASN A 219 12.74 -17.21 8.54
C ASN A 219 11.53 -17.07 7.60
N ASP A 220 10.38 -16.72 8.14
CA ASP A 220 9.15 -16.47 7.37
C ASP A 220 9.12 -15.05 6.75
N CYS A 221 10.20 -14.25 6.87
CA CYS A 221 10.31 -12.89 6.33
C CYS A 221 9.19 -11.95 6.80
N ILE A 222 8.81 -12.01 8.08
CA ILE A 222 7.74 -11.23 8.69
C ILE A 222 8.33 -10.22 9.68
N PHE A 223 8.07 -8.92 9.48
CA PHE A 223 8.63 -7.82 10.25
C PHE A 223 7.54 -6.93 10.85
N PRO A 224 7.72 -6.40 12.09
CA PRO A 224 6.81 -5.39 12.63
C PRO A 224 6.85 -4.11 11.78
N VAL A 225 5.68 -3.55 11.49
CA VAL A 225 5.59 -2.28 10.74
C VAL A 225 6.18 -1.12 11.55
N GLU A 226 6.04 -1.13 12.87
CA GLU A 226 6.60 -0.07 13.71
C GLU A 226 8.12 0.04 13.62
N GLU A 227 8.86 -1.06 13.45
CA GLU A 227 10.32 -1.08 13.31
C GLU A 227 10.83 -0.41 12.02
N ILE A 228 9.95 -0.13 11.06
CA ILE A 228 10.30 0.59 9.83
C ILE A 228 10.54 2.08 10.12
N VAL A 229 9.73 2.66 11.02
CA VAL A 229 9.71 4.10 11.33
C VAL A 229 10.39 4.38 12.67
N LEU A 230 10.24 3.48 13.62
CA LEU A 230 10.76 3.63 14.97
C LEU A 230 12.09 2.88 15.13
N SER A 231 12.97 3.41 15.98
CA SER A 231 14.17 2.74 16.43
C SER A 231 13.98 2.24 17.85
N SER A 232 14.59 1.10 18.18
CA SER A 232 14.71 0.59 19.55
C SER A 232 15.72 1.38 20.38
N GLU A 233 16.66 2.06 19.73
CA GLU A 233 17.65 2.91 20.39
C GLU A 233 17.06 4.28 20.72
N ASP A 234 17.39 4.79 21.90
CA ASP A 234 16.98 6.11 22.33
C ASP A 234 17.48 7.21 21.39
N ASN A 235 16.58 8.10 21.04
CA ASN A 235 16.82 9.26 20.20
C ASN A 235 17.30 8.95 18.76
N SER A 236 17.32 7.69 18.33
CA SER A 236 17.69 7.29 16.96
C SER A 236 16.53 7.36 16.00
N LEU A 237 16.84 7.55 14.72
CA LEU A 237 15.86 7.48 13.62
C LEU A 237 15.64 6.02 13.22
N GLY A 238 14.40 5.67 12.89
CA GLY A 238 14.12 4.36 12.30
C GLY A 238 14.69 4.21 10.89
N PRO A 239 14.78 2.98 10.37
CA PRO A 239 15.45 2.70 9.10
C PRO A 239 14.97 3.53 7.92
N LEU A 240 13.65 3.69 7.76
CA LEU A 240 13.09 4.47 6.65
C LEU A 240 13.43 5.96 6.76
N LEU A 241 13.37 6.50 7.98
CA LEU A 241 13.71 7.91 8.21
C LEU A 241 15.19 8.18 7.92
N ASN A 242 16.08 7.23 8.26
CA ASN A 242 17.51 7.29 7.95
C ASN A 242 17.79 7.24 6.44
N GLU A 243 17.12 6.35 5.71
CA GLU A 243 17.30 6.27 4.25
C GLU A 243 16.82 7.55 3.55
N LEU A 244 15.69 8.14 3.99
CA LEU A 244 15.20 9.41 3.47
C LEU A 244 16.15 10.56 3.79
N LEU A 245 16.66 10.61 5.03
CA LEU A 245 17.65 11.59 5.46
C LEU A 245 18.93 11.53 4.60
N SER A 246 19.43 10.32 4.34
CA SER A 246 20.63 10.10 3.52
C SER A 246 20.48 10.62 2.08
N LEU A 247 19.25 10.77 1.60
CA LEU A 247 18.91 11.39 0.32
C LEU A 247 18.64 12.90 0.42
N GLY A 248 18.74 13.48 1.62
CA GLY A 248 18.39 14.87 1.88
C GLY A 248 16.89 15.15 1.71
N ILE A 249 16.05 14.16 1.97
CA ILE A 249 14.59 14.28 1.88
C ILE A 249 14.03 14.40 3.29
N ASN A 250 13.06 15.32 3.47
CA ASN A 250 12.32 15.44 4.73
C ASN A 250 11.72 14.07 5.10
N PRO A 251 12.10 13.48 6.24
CA PRO A 251 11.59 12.17 6.65
C PRO A 251 10.07 12.12 6.85
N GLY A 252 9.45 13.25 7.18
CA GLY A 252 8.00 13.37 7.26
C GLY A 252 7.31 13.53 5.88
N GLY A 253 8.10 13.76 4.81
CA GLY A 253 7.60 13.89 3.43
C GLY A 253 7.12 15.28 3.04
N THR A 254 6.66 16.09 3.96
CA THR A 254 6.17 17.47 3.74
C THR A 254 6.72 18.41 4.82
N ASP A 255 6.55 19.70 4.59
CA ASP A 255 6.90 20.70 5.60
C ASP A 255 6.13 20.46 6.89
N ILE A 256 6.86 20.45 8.01
CA ILE A 256 6.26 20.24 9.32
C ILE A 256 5.73 21.57 9.81
N LYS A 257 4.41 21.72 9.73
CA LYS A 257 3.69 22.83 10.35
C LYS A 257 3.05 22.35 11.63
N ILE A 258 3.39 22.93 12.76
CA ILE A 258 2.79 22.60 14.04
C ILE A 258 2.18 23.84 14.65
N GLN A 259 0.92 23.73 14.96
CA GLN A 259 0.16 24.73 15.68
C GLN A 259 0.42 24.55 17.18
N THR A 260 1.15 25.46 17.79
CA THR A 260 1.47 25.44 19.23
C THR A 260 0.41 26.11 20.08
N SER A 261 -0.45 26.94 19.47
CA SER A 261 -1.63 27.54 20.07
C SER A 261 -2.70 27.77 19.01
N GLN A 262 -3.95 27.97 19.40
CA GLN A 262 -5.05 28.28 18.45
C GLN A 262 -4.81 29.55 17.59
N GLN A 263 -3.80 30.32 17.91
CA GLN A 263 -3.53 31.61 17.25
C GLN A 263 -2.20 31.69 16.48
N ASN A 264 -1.25 30.77 16.72
CA ASN A 264 0.07 30.81 16.08
C ASN A 264 0.45 29.46 15.47
N GLU A 265 0.64 29.42 14.16
CA GLU A 265 1.34 28.33 13.50
C GLU A 265 2.85 28.55 13.69
N ILE A 266 3.53 27.62 14.36
CA ILE A 266 5.00 27.59 14.39
C ILE A 266 5.43 26.64 13.27
N TYR A 267 6.20 27.20 12.34
CA TYR A 267 6.89 26.43 11.32
C TYR A 267 8.31 26.11 11.82
N VAL A 268 8.62 24.82 11.89
CA VAL A 268 9.97 24.35 12.21
C VAL A 268 10.52 23.64 10.97
N PRO A 269 11.62 24.11 10.42
CA PRO A 269 12.32 23.41 9.34
C PRO A 269 12.76 22.02 9.81
N TRP A 270 12.49 20.99 9.00
CA TRP A 270 12.75 19.61 9.38
C TRP A 270 14.24 19.34 9.70
N TYR A 271 15.15 20.04 9.02
CA TYR A 271 16.58 19.90 9.23
C TYR A 271 17.05 20.40 10.61
N GLU A 272 16.26 21.21 11.31
CA GLU A 272 16.56 21.60 12.69
C GLU A 272 16.21 20.51 13.71
N LEU A 273 15.41 19.53 13.31
CA LEU A 273 15.01 18.42 14.18
C LEU A 273 16.01 17.27 14.24
N ILE A 274 16.98 17.27 13.34
CA ILE A 274 17.87 16.12 13.11
C ILE A 274 19.32 16.57 13.13
N ASP A 275 20.15 15.81 13.81
CA ASP A 275 21.60 15.88 13.75
C ASP A 275 22.08 15.03 12.55
N PHE A 276 22.61 15.70 11.54
CA PHE A 276 23.04 15.06 10.29
C PHE A 276 24.33 14.25 10.43
N ASP A 277 25.19 14.58 11.40
CA ASP A 277 26.44 13.89 11.61
C ASP A 277 26.21 12.53 12.29
N THR A 278 25.28 12.48 13.23
CA THR A 278 24.99 11.26 14.01
C THR A 278 23.76 10.50 13.51
N HIS A 279 22.99 11.07 12.58
CA HIS A 279 21.70 10.52 12.11
C HIS A 279 20.70 10.26 13.25
N LYS A 280 20.70 11.16 14.25
CA LYS A 280 19.81 11.10 15.42
C LYS A 280 18.92 12.32 15.48
N TRP A 281 17.87 12.21 16.28
CA TRP A 281 17.08 13.39 16.62
C TRP A 281 17.97 14.40 17.36
N ASN A 282 17.84 15.66 17.00
CA ASN A 282 18.51 16.72 17.75
C ASN A 282 17.99 16.72 19.20
N LEU A 283 18.88 16.82 20.17
CA LEU A 283 18.53 16.81 21.59
C LEU A 283 17.62 17.97 21.99
N THR A 284 17.69 19.08 21.25
CA THR A 284 16.83 20.26 21.46
C THR A 284 15.47 20.15 20.77
N ALA A 285 15.26 19.16 19.91
CA ALA A 285 13.99 18.98 19.20
C ALA A 285 12.90 18.52 20.17
N ALA A 286 11.80 19.27 20.22
CA ALA A 286 10.66 18.93 21.07
C ALA A 286 9.96 17.65 20.59
N ASP A 287 9.51 16.82 21.53
CA ASP A 287 8.89 15.51 21.23
C ASP A 287 7.62 15.62 20.38
N VAL A 288 6.91 16.74 20.47
CA VAL A 288 5.74 17.00 19.62
C VAL A 288 6.11 17.01 18.12
N PHE A 289 7.26 17.58 17.77
CA PHE A 289 7.74 17.61 16.39
C PHE A 289 8.23 16.24 15.94
N LYS A 290 8.98 15.52 16.79
CA LYS A 290 9.40 14.14 16.52
C LYS A 290 8.18 13.23 16.29
N THR A 291 7.16 13.36 17.12
CA THR A 291 5.91 12.63 16.98
C THR A 291 5.19 12.97 15.68
N ARG A 292 5.19 14.23 15.28
CA ARG A 292 4.59 14.65 14.01
C ARG A 292 5.30 14.02 12.82
N VAL A 293 6.63 14.04 12.76
CA VAL A 293 7.42 13.39 11.69
C VAL A 293 7.09 11.89 11.60
N LYS A 294 7.04 11.21 12.75
CA LYS A 294 6.70 9.77 12.81
C LYS A 294 5.28 9.50 12.28
N ASN A 295 4.32 10.31 12.68
CA ASN A 295 2.93 10.16 12.22
C ASN A 295 2.80 10.38 10.70
N GLU A 296 3.46 11.41 10.15
CA GLU A 296 3.50 11.65 8.71
C GLU A 296 4.15 10.47 7.95
N ALA A 297 5.23 9.89 8.51
CA ALA A 297 5.85 8.72 7.93
C ALA A 297 4.88 7.52 7.89
N PHE A 298 4.12 7.25 8.96
CA PHE A 298 3.11 6.21 8.98
C PHE A 298 1.94 6.50 8.02
N GLU A 299 1.51 7.75 7.90
CA GLU A 299 0.48 8.17 6.94
C GLU A 299 0.92 7.92 5.49
N ASN A 300 2.16 8.29 5.17
CA ASN A 300 2.76 8.01 3.88
C ASN A 300 2.87 6.49 3.62
N LEU A 301 3.29 5.69 4.61
CA LEU A 301 3.32 4.24 4.52
C LEU A 301 1.92 3.65 4.32
N ALA A 302 0.90 4.16 5.00
CA ALA A 302 -0.48 3.73 4.83
C ALA A 302 -0.93 3.83 3.37
N SER A 303 -0.54 4.89 2.67
CA SER A 303 -0.85 5.10 1.26
C SER A 303 -0.21 4.05 0.34
N ILE A 304 0.93 3.48 0.75
CA ILE A 304 1.65 2.42 0.03
C ILE A 304 1.07 1.05 0.37
N PHE A 305 0.70 0.84 1.62
CA PHE A 305 0.15 -0.43 2.09
C PHE A 305 -1.26 -0.69 1.55
N PHE A 306 -2.11 0.32 1.51
CA PHE A 306 -3.54 0.22 1.22
C PHE A 306 -3.97 0.94 -0.07
N GLY A 307 -3.18 0.87 -1.11
CA GLY A 307 -3.57 1.45 -2.39
C GLY A 307 -4.74 0.72 -3.04
N SER A 308 -5.87 1.40 -3.24
CA SER A 308 -7.03 0.86 -3.97
C SER A 308 -6.77 0.71 -5.48
N LEU A 309 -5.76 1.38 -6.00
CA LEU A 309 -5.23 1.30 -7.36
C LEU A 309 -3.96 0.44 -7.35
N PHE A 310 -3.39 0.13 -8.50
CA PHE A 310 -2.23 -0.77 -8.69
C PHE A 310 -0.90 -0.34 -8.00
N TYR A 311 -0.97 0.42 -6.92
CA TYR A 311 0.20 1.04 -6.30
C TYR A 311 0.53 0.53 -4.89
N SER A 312 -0.26 -0.41 -4.35
CA SER A 312 0.08 -1.02 -3.06
C SER A 312 1.26 -1.97 -3.19
N ILE A 313 1.96 -2.22 -2.08
CA ILE A 313 3.05 -3.21 -2.05
C ILE A 313 2.57 -4.59 -2.47
N GLU A 314 1.34 -4.99 -2.12
CA GLU A 314 0.77 -6.27 -2.52
C GLU A 314 0.42 -6.30 -4.01
N SER A 315 -0.14 -5.21 -4.56
CA SER A 315 -0.41 -5.11 -6.00
C SER A 315 0.86 -5.13 -6.86
N SER A 316 1.98 -4.77 -6.26
CA SER A 316 3.31 -4.79 -6.88
C SER A 316 4.09 -6.07 -6.58
N ALA A 317 3.48 -7.04 -5.91
CA ALA A 317 4.09 -8.29 -5.46
C ALA A 317 5.35 -8.10 -4.59
N LEU A 318 5.45 -7.02 -3.82
CA LEU A 318 6.60 -6.72 -2.95
C LEU A 318 6.41 -7.27 -1.52
N GLY A 319 5.17 -7.50 -1.11
CA GLY A 319 4.79 -7.97 0.21
C GLY A 319 3.36 -7.61 0.55
N TYR A 320 2.90 -7.99 1.73
CA TYR A 320 1.55 -7.69 2.22
C TYR A 320 1.52 -7.52 3.73
N LEU A 321 0.50 -6.83 4.22
CA LEU A 321 0.30 -6.67 5.67
C LEU A 321 -0.30 -7.93 6.29
N SER A 322 0.20 -8.27 7.46
CA SER A 322 -0.19 -9.47 8.20
C SER A 322 -0.33 -9.17 9.69
N ILE A 323 -1.06 -10.02 10.39
CA ILE A 323 -0.89 -10.20 11.83
C ILE A 323 0.40 -10.98 12.09
N ASN A 324 0.85 -11.06 13.34
CA ASN A 324 1.88 -12.05 13.72
C ASN A 324 1.26 -13.46 13.68
N PRO A 325 1.58 -14.32 12.70
CA PRO A 325 0.97 -15.65 12.60
C PRO A 325 1.35 -16.59 13.75
N LEU A 326 2.45 -16.27 14.45
CA LEU A 326 2.98 -17.06 15.55
C LEU A 326 2.49 -16.55 16.92
N ASP A 327 1.57 -15.58 16.95
CA ASP A 327 0.94 -15.17 18.21
C ASP A 327 0.13 -16.34 18.78
N ARG A 328 0.32 -16.56 20.09
CA ARG A 328 -0.31 -17.69 20.83
C ARG A 328 -1.84 -17.74 20.73
N ARG A 329 -2.49 -16.64 20.40
CA ARG A 329 -3.95 -16.50 20.27
C ARG A 329 -4.48 -16.99 18.93
N VAL A 330 -3.63 -17.02 17.89
CA VAL A 330 -4.04 -17.38 16.51
C VAL A 330 -4.51 -18.84 16.43
N SER A 331 -3.68 -19.77 16.88
CA SER A 331 -4.01 -21.20 16.77
C SER A 331 -5.28 -21.61 17.52
N PRO A 332 -5.52 -21.18 18.79
CA PRO A 332 -6.78 -21.47 19.45
C PRO A 332 -8.00 -20.89 18.74
N SER A 333 -7.90 -19.63 18.24
CA SER A 333 -9.00 -18.99 17.51
C SER A 333 -9.35 -19.74 16.22
N ALA A 334 -8.34 -20.22 15.49
CA ALA A 334 -8.53 -21.01 14.27
C ALA A 334 -9.16 -22.39 14.58
N LEU A 335 -8.64 -23.10 15.57
CA LEU A 335 -9.09 -24.45 15.93
C LEU A 335 -10.54 -24.45 16.44
N ASN A 336 -10.97 -23.41 17.17
CA ASN A 336 -12.35 -23.25 17.60
C ASN A 336 -13.34 -23.17 16.43
N LEU A 337 -12.89 -22.72 15.25
CA LEU A 337 -13.65 -22.66 14.02
C LEU A 337 -13.48 -23.91 13.14
N GLY A 338 -12.66 -24.87 13.56
CA GLY A 338 -12.30 -26.02 12.73
C GLY A 338 -11.39 -25.68 11.54
N LEU A 339 -10.67 -24.54 11.60
CA LEU A 339 -9.78 -24.08 10.56
C LEU A 339 -8.32 -24.39 10.88
N ALA A 340 -7.51 -24.57 9.81
CA ALA A 340 -6.07 -24.57 9.95
C ALA A 340 -5.57 -23.14 10.30
N PRO A 341 -4.59 -22.98 11.22
CA PRO A 341 -4.10 -21.66 11.63
C PRO A 341 -3.65 -20.78 10.48
N ASN A 342 -2.93 -21.31 9.49
CA ASN A 342 -2.49 -20.53 8.32
C ASN A 342 -3.66 -20.02 7.49
N LEU A 343 -4.69 -20.84 7.28
CA LEU A 343 -5.90 -20.43 6.58
C LEU A 343 -6.63 -19.30 7.32
N PHE A 344 -6.71 -19.38 8.64
CA PHE A 344 -7.32 -18.33 9.45
C PHE A 344 -6.53 -17.03 9.39
N VAL A 345 -5.17 -17.10 9.40
CA VAL A 345 -4.30 -15.93 9.20
C VAL A 345 -4.56 -15.26 7.84
N GLU A 346 -4.66 -16.04 6.75
CA GLU A 346 -4.99 -15.49 5.43
C GLU A 346 -6.32 -14.74 5.42
N ILE A 347 -7.34 -15.28 6.09
CA ILE A 347 -8.67 -14.66 6.20
C ILE A 347 -8.56 -13.34 6.98
N VAL A 348 -7.86 -13.33 8.11
CA VAL A 348 -7.66 -12.12 8.94
C VAL A 348 -6.89 -11.05 8.16
N ASN A 349 -5.81 -11.42 7.48
CA ASN A 349 -5.03 -10.51 6.63
C ASN A 349 -5.87 -9.90 5.51
N SER A 350 -6.77 -10.69 4.92
CA SER A 350 -7.71 -10.20 3.91
C SER A 350 -8.70 -9.18 4.48
N VAL A 351 -9.19 -9.38 5.69
CA VAL A 351 -10.04 -8.40 6.38
C VAL A 351 -9.28 -7.10 6.64
N ILE A 352 -8.03 -7.17 7.10
CA ILE A 352 -7.14 -6.00 7.27
C ILE A 352 -6.98 -5.25 5.95
N ARG A 353 -6.67 -5.96 4.87
CA ARG A 353 -6.55 -5.38 3.52
C ARG A 353 -7.82 -4.67 3.09
N ILE A 354 -8.99 -5.31 3.22
CA ILE A 354 -10.27 -4.72 2.80
C ILE A 354 -10.58 -3.47 3.63
N MET A 355 -10.33 -3.49 4.94
CA MET A 355 -10.52 -2.32 5.81
C MET A 355 -9.59 -1.19 5.41
N GLY A 356 -8.31 -1.46 5.22
CA GLY A 356 -7.33 -0.47 4.78
C GLY A 356 -7.67 0.16 3.43
N ASP A 357 -8.04 -0.66 2.42
CA ASP A 357 -8.49 -0.19 1.10
C ASP A 357 -9.77 0.67 1.16
N LYS A 358 -10.50 0.64 2.27
CA LYS A 358 -11.65 1.51 2.55
C LYS A 358 -11.32 2.68 3.48
N TYR A 359 -10.03 2.95 3.69
CA TYR A 359 -9.56 4.02 4.57
C TYR A 359 -10.08 3.89 6.01
N LYS A 360 -10.21 2.65 6.51
CA LYS A 360 -10.61 2.35 7.89
C LYS A 360 -9.40 1.97 8.72
N HIS A 361 -8.48 2.95 8.87
CA HIS A 361 -7.24 2.83 9.65
C HIS A 361 -6.90 4.18 10.32
N ASN A 362 -6.04 4.14 11.33
CA ASN A 362 -5.71 5.28 12.19
C ASN A 362 -4.98 6.44 11.50
N HIS A 363 -4.42 6.24 10.32
CA HIS A 363 -3.72 7.25 9.51
C HIS A 363 -4.48 7.63 8.23
N ALA A 364 -5.81 7.52 8.21
CA ALA A 364 -6.60 7.96 7.07
C ALA A 364 -6.82 9.47 7.10
N GLU A 365 -6.50 10.19 6.02
CA GLU A 365 -6.70 11.65 5.88
C GLU A 365 -8.16 12.09 6.13
N GLN A 366 -9.12 11.26 5.73
CA GLN A 366 -10.56 11.49 5.93
C GLN A 366 -11.09 10.55 6.99
N PHE A 367 -10.75 10.86 8.23
CA PHE A 367 -11.20 10.09 9.36
C PHE A 367 -12.69 10.35 9.65
N GLU A 368 -13.57 9.45 9.20
CA GLU A 368 -14.89 9.30 9.79
C GLU A 368 -14.76 8.34 10.98
N SER A 369 -14.97 8.84 12.19
CA SER A 369 -14.94 7.99 13.40
C SER A 369 -15.88 6.80 13.19
N GLY A 370 -15.31 5.61 13.22
CA GLY A 370 -16.04 4.36 13.18
C GLY A 370 -16.65 4.06 14.56
N ASN A 371 -17.53 3.09 14.58
CA ASN A 371 -17.94 2.43 15.84
C ASN A 371 -17.79 0.92 15.62
N TYR A 372 -16.57 0.41 15.87
CA TYR A 372 -16.23 -1.00 15.68
C TYR A 372 -16.35 -1.75 17.02
N ASP A 373 -17.58 -1.85 17.57
CA ASP A 373 -17.86 -2.57 18.83
C ASP A 373 -18.01 -4.08 18.61
N SER A 374 -18.29 -4.48 17.39
CA SER A 374 -18.50 -5.87 16.99
C SER A 374 -18.26 -6.02 15.48
N TYR A 375 -18.09 -7.27 15.01
CA TYR A 375 -17.93 -7.51 13.56
C TYR A 375 -19.12 -7.04 12.73
N THR A 376 -20.33 -6.96 13.32
CA THR A 376 -21.53 -6.47 12.62
C THR A 376 -21.42 -5.01 12.19
N LYS A 377 -20.52 -4.25 12.82
CA LYS A 377 -20.20 -2.86 12.49
C LYS A 377 -19.12 -2.72 11.41
N PHE A 378 -18.51 -3.80 10.98
CA PHE A 378 -17.56 -3.76 9.87
C PHE A 378 -18.20 -3.25 8.58
N PRO A 379 -17.43 -2.63 7.68
CA PRO A 379 -17.91 -2.19 6.38
C PRO A 379 -18.64 -3.32 5.62
N LYS A 380 -19.65 -2.97 4.85
CA LYS A 380 -20.44 -3.96 4.09
C LYS A 380 -19.58 -4.89 3.24
N VAL A 381 -18.50 -4.37 2.65
CA VAL A 381 -17.59 -5.16 1.81
C VAL A 381 -16.85 -6.23 2.64
N VAL A 382 -16.42 -5.89 3.86
CA VAL A 382 -15.80 -6.85 4.79
C VAL A 382 -16.80 -7.95 5.15
N LYS A 383 -18.02 -7.59 5.49
CA LYS A 383 -19.09 -8.58 5.80
C LYS A 383 -19.40 -9.49 4.61
N SER A 384 -19.46 -8.93 3.40
CA SER A 384 -19.65 -9.74 2.18
C SER A 384 -18.50 -10.73 1.96
N TYR A 385 -17.26 -10.33 2.25
CA TYR A 385 -16.10 -11.21 2.18
C TYR A 385 -16.19 -12.32 3.25
N ILE A 386 -16.46 -11.96 4.51
CA ILE A 386 -16.62 -12.93 5.61
C ILE A 386 -17.72 -13.94 5.30
N SER A 387 -18.86 -13.48 4.78
CA SER A 387 -19.98 -14.33 4.38
C SER A 387 -19.58 -15.33 3.28
N ALA A 388 -18.85 -14.87 2.26
CA ALA A 388 -18.37 -15.75 1.18
C ALA A 388 -17.36 -16.80 1.68
N VAL A 389 -16.43 -16.40 2.56
CA VAL A 389 -15.49 -17.35 3.19
C VAL A 389 -16.22 -18.35 4.08
N ALA A 390 -17.15 -17.90 4.91
CA ALA A 390 -17.95 -18.75 5.78
C ALA A 390 -18.73 -19.80 4.99
N GLN A 391 -19.34 -19.40 3.88
CA GLN A 391 -20.02 -20.31 2.96
C GLN A 391 -19.05 -21.32 2.32
N LEU A 392 -17.88 -20.88 1.86
CA LEU A 392 -16.90 -21.75 1.22
C LEU A 392 -16.38 -22.85 2.16
N HIS A 393 -16.17 -22.49 3.44
CA HIS A 393 -15.62 -23.40 4.45
C HIS A 393 -16.68 -24.04 5.35
N SER A 394 -17.97 -23.84 5.06
CA SER A 394 -19.10 -24.38 5.83
C SER A 394 -19.06 -24.01 7.32
N ILE A 395 -18.72 -22.76 7.61
CA ILE A 395 -18.61 -22.17 8.95
C ILE A 395 -19.75 -21.17 9.16
N SER A 396 -20.18 -20.97 10.41
CA SER A 396 -21.11 -19.88 10.75
C SER A 396 -20.45 -18.50 10.47
N GLU A 397 -21.13 -17.64 9.72
CA GLU A 397 -20.68 -16.27 9.46
C GLU A 397 -20.47 -15.48 10.76
N ASN A 398 -21.39 -15.67 11.74
CA ASN A 398 -21.31 -15.01 13.03
C ASN A 398 -20.08 -15.47 13.84
N ASP A 399 -19.79 -16.77 13.84
CA ASP A 399 -18.66 -17.32 14.59
C ASP A 399 -17.34 -16.89 13.97
N LEU A 400 -17.23 -16.94 12.64
CA LEU A 400 -16.06 -16.47 11.91
C LEU A 400 -15.84 -14.95 12.13
N GLY A 401 -16.88 -14.15 11.96
CA GLY A 401 -16.82 -12.71 12.14
C GLY A 401 -16.46 -12.29 13.56
N SER A 402 -17.04 -12.94 14.56
CA SER A 402 -16.74 -12.69 15.99
C SER A 402 -15.31 -13.08 16.34
N SER A 403 -14.85 -14.25 15.90
CA SER A 403 -13.47 -14.70 16.14
C SER A 403 -12.42 -13.77 15.52
N ILE A 404 -12.67 -13.25 14.31
CA ILE A 404 -11.79 -12.25 13.67
C ILE A 404 -11.78 -10.95 14.48
N PHE A 405 -12.96 -10.45 14.88
CA PHE A 405 -13.10 -9.24 15.68
C PHE A 405 -12.37 -9.37 17.04
N GLU A 406 -12.59 -10.45 17.75
CA GLU A 406 -11.95 -10.73 19.05
C GLU A 406 -10.44 -10.83 18.93
N LEU A 407 -9.93 -11.54 17.91
CA LEU A 407 -8.50 -11.65 17.67
C LEU A 407 -7.87 -10.28 17.36
N LEU A 408 -8.43 -9.52 16.42
CA LEU A 408 -7.91 -8.20 16.07
C LEU A 408 -7.92 -7.22 17.26
N THR A 409 -8.96 -7.29 18.09
CA THR A 409 -9.06 -6.50 19.34
C THR A 409 -8.03 -6.95 20.36
N ALA A 410 -7.87 -8.25 20.58
CA ALA A 410 -6.90 -8.81 21.52
C ALA A 410 -5.45 -8.54 21.10
N LEU A 411 -5.17 -8.46 19.81
CA LEU A 411 -3.88 -8.05 19.23
C LEU A 411 -3.67 -6.54 19.24
N GLN A 412 -4.65 -5.74 19.66
CA GLN A 412 -4.64 -4.27 19.59
C GLN A 412 -4.50 -3.72 18.16
N ILE A 413 -4.81 -4.54 17.16
CA ILE A 413 -4.80 -4.15 15.74
C ILE A 413 -6.08 -3.41 15.38
N LEU A 414 -7.19 -3.65 16.07
CA LEU A 414 -8.45 -2.97 15.87
C LEU A 414 -8.73 -1.98 17.00
N ASP A 415 -8.75 -0.70 16.67
CA ASP A 415 -9.26 0.37 17.53
C ASP A 415 -10.75 0.60 17.24
N LYS A 416 -11.56 0.77 18.30
CA LYS A 416 -13.03 0.93 18.19
C LYS A 416 -13.44 2.18 17.39
N ALA A 417 -12.68 3.25 17.50
CA ALA A 417 -12.97 4.50 16.80
C ALA A 417 -12.23 4.60 15.45
N LYS A 418 -10.97 4.14 15.41
CA LYS A 418 -10.05 4.42 14.30
C LYS A 418 -9.97 3.29 13.26
N GLY A 419 -10.45 2.10 13.58
CA GLY A 419 -10.28 0.93 12.71
C GLY A 419 -8.91 0.28 12.88
N ILE A 420 -8.24 -0.07 11.79
CA ILE A 420 -6.94 -0.76 11.85
C ILE A 420 -5.83 0.18 12.36
N VAL A 421 -5.07 -0.28 13.32
CA VAL A 421 -3.87 0.39 13.87
C VAL A 421 -2.65 -0.15 13.13
N ILE A 422 -2.10 0.65 12.22
CA ILE A 422 -1.05 0.22 11.27
C ILE A 422 0.23 -0.18 12.00
N GLU A 423 0.61 0.52 13.03
CA GLU A 423 1.83 0.29 13.82
C GLU A 423 1.84 -1.09 14.50
N LYS A 424 0.66 -1.69 14.72
CA LYS A 424 0.51 -3.02 15.34
C LYS A 424 0.52 -4.16 14.32
N LEU A 425 0.62 -3.84 13.04
CA LEU A 425 0.70 -4.82 11.98
C LEU A 425 2.14 -5.30 11.75
N PHE A 426 2.23 -6.37 11.00
CA PHE A 426 3.46 -6.91 10.45
C PHE A 426 3.41 -6.82 8.92
N ILE A 427 4.56 -6.84 8.31
CA ILE A 427 4.71 -6.98 6.87
C ILE A 427 5.38 -8.31 6.55
N LYS A 428 4.74 -9.11 5.71
CA LYS A 428 5.36 -10.26 5.06
C LYS A 428 6.00 -9.77 3.77
N VAL A 429 7.31 -9.87 3.69
CA VAL A 429 8.07 -9.54 2.47
C VAL A 429 7.97 -10.71 1.50
N ALA A 430 7.70 -10.40 0.24
CA ALA A 430 7.62 -11.42 -0.80
C ALA A 430 9.02 -11.88 -1.25
N LEU A 431 9.16 -13.18 -1.45
CA LEU A 431 10.35 -13.82 -2.02
C LEU A 431 10.14 -14.12 -3.51
N PRO A 432 11.20 -14.33 -4.30
CA PRO A 432 11.08 -14.59 -5.75
C PRO A 432 10.12 -15.72 -6.09
N ASP A 433 10.19 -16.82 -5.34
CA ASP A 433 9.42 -18.04 -5.56
C ASP A 433 8.04 -18.03 -4.88
N ASP A 434 7.70 -16.95 -4.13
CA ASP A 434 6.39 -16.85 -3.50
C ASP A 434 5.29 -16.79 -4.57
N PRO A 435 4.20 -17.56 -4.39
CA PRO A 435 3.11 -17.59 -5.34
C PRO A 435 2.25 -16.34 -5.26
N TYR A 436 1.61 -16.00 -6.38
CA TYR A 436 0.56 -14.99 -6.38
C TYR A 436 -0.70 -15.49 -7.10
N TRP A 437 -1.85 -14.94 -6.72
CA TRP A 437 -3.15 -15.21 -7.35
C TRP A 437 -3.70 -13.93 -7.97
N LYS A 438 -4.34 -14.08 -9.14
CA LYS A 438 -5.09 -13.00 -9.79
C LYS A 438 -6.58 -13.20 -9.54
N SER A 439 -7.27 -12.10 -9.28
CA SER A 439 -8.73 -12.10 -9.27
C SER A 439 -9.28 -12.68 -10.57
N THR A 440 -10.30 -13.53 -10.46
CA THR A 440 -11.00 -14.09 -11.63
C THR A 440 -11.72 -13.02 -12.44
N ARG A 441 -12.06 -11.88 -11.80
CA ARG A 441 -12.65 -10.70 -12.45
C ARG A 441 -11.77 -9.47 -12.20
N GLY A 442 -10.87 -9.20 -13.10
CA GLY A 442 -9.90 -8.10 -13.01
C GLY A 442 -8.47 -8.60 -12.80
N ASN A 443 -7.52 -7.68 -12.77
CA ASN A 443 -6.10 -8.00 -12.62
C ASN A 443 -5.58 -7.66 -11.21
N LYS A 444 -6.40 -7.89 -10.17
CA LYS A 444 -5.99 -7.66 -8.79
C LYS A 444 -5.14 -8.81 -8.30
N ILE A 445 -4.03 -8.47 -7.64
CA ILE A 445 -3.03 -9.43 -7.16
C ILE A 445 -3.27 -9.72 -5.67
N HIS A 446 -3.11 -10.97 -5.30
CA HIS A 446 -3.09 -11.48 -3.94
C HIS A 446 -1.81 -12.30 -3.74
N LEU A 447 -1.08 -12.05 -2.67
CA LEU A 447 0.14 -12.78 -2.31
C LEU A 447 -0.12 -13.95 -1.35
N HIS A 448 -1.37 -14.19 -1.02
CA HIS A 448 -1.87 -15.38 -0.36
C HIS A 448 -3.27 -15.67 -0.91
N ARG A 449 -3.77 -16.86 -0.68
CA ARG A 449 -5.03 -17.29 -1.30
C ARG A 449 -6.28 -16.63 -0.70
N SER A 450 -6.11 -15.78 0.33
CA SER A 450 -7.20 -15.01 0.94
C SER A 450 -8.37 -15.87 1.41
N GLY A 451 -8.11 -17.02 2.01
CA GLY A 451 -9.15 -17.97 2.41
C GLY A 451 -9.92 -18.58 1.23
N GLY A 452 -9.41 -18.48 0.01
CA GLY A 452 -10.05 -18.94 -1.23
C GLY A 452 -11.00 -17.93 -1.89
N ILE A 453 -11.12 -16.71 -1.34
CA ILE A 453 -12.06 -15.67 -1.78
C ILE A 453 -11.31 -14.38 -2.14
N ASP A 454 -11.62 -13.81 -3.29
CA ASP A 454 -11.10 -12.53 -3.74
C ASP A 454 -11.60 -11.37 -2.86
N THR A 455 -10.68 -10.58 -2.32
CA THR A 455 -10.97 -9.44 -1.44
C THR A 455 -11.71 -8.28 -2.13
N PHE A 456 -11.70 -8.21 -3.46
CA PHE A 456 -12.35 -7.13 -4.24
C PHE A 456 -13.76 -7.49 -4.71
N SER A 457 -13.96 -8.73 -5.13
CA SER A 457 -15.22 -9.17 -5.72
C SER A 457 -16.04 -10.11 -4.83
N SER A 458 -15.45 -10.64 -3.76
CA SER A 458 -15.99 -11.70 -2.91
C SER A 458 -16.35 -12.98 -3.70
N LEU A 459 -15.65 -13.22 -4.81
CA LEU A 459 -15.80 -14.44 -5.63
C LEU A 459 -14.64 -15.41 -5.33
N PRO A 460 -14.80 -16.71 -5.61
CA PRO A 460 -13.74 -17.68 -5.43
C PRO A 460 -12.49 -17.33 -6.24
N LEU A 461 -11.31 -17.45 -5.63
CA LEU A 461 -10.02 -17.47 -6.30
C LEU A 461 -9.71 -18.89 -6.82
N ASN A 462 -8.89 -18.96 -7.86
CA ASN A 462 -8.40 -20.23 -8.36
C ASN A 462 -7.66 -21.00 -7.26
N GLN A 463 -7.67 -22.34 -7.35
CA GLN A 463 -6.90 -23.17 -6.43
C GLN A 463 -5.40 -23.01 -6.69
N GLU A 464 -5.00 -23.12 -7.95
CA GLU A 464 -3.63 -22.96 -8.37
C GLU A 464 -3.23 -21.49 -8.45
N PRO A 465 -1.98 -21.15 -8.08
CA PRO A 465 -1.45 -19.80 -8.23
C PRO A 465 -1.39 -19.38 -9.70
N SER A 466 -1.40 -18.10 -9.94
CA SER A 466 -1.32 -17.52 -11.29
C SER A 466 0.13 -17.37 -11.79
N GLY A 467 1.12 -17.53 -10.91
CA GLY A 467 2.54 -17.42 -11.18
C GLY A 467 3.32 -17.15 -9.90
N ILE A 468 4.59 -16.80 -10.03
CA ILE A 468 5.51 -16.46 -8.94
C ILE A 468 5.84 -14.98 -8.94
N CYS A 469 6.27 -14.44 -7.79
CA CYS A 469 6.55 -13.01 -7.63
C CYS A 469 7.65 -12.52 -8.57
N ASP A 470 8.65 -13.33 -8.89
CA ASP A 470 9.74 -12.96 -9.81
C ASP A 470 9.24 -12.57 -11.21
N ASP A 471 8.22 -13.28 -11.72
CA ASP A 471 7.57 -12.96 -12.99
C ASP A 471 6.91 -11.56 -12.94
N MET A 472 6.23 -11.26 -11.83
CA MET A 472 5.61 -9.96 -11.62
C MET A 472 6.64 -8.84 -11.52
N TRP A 473 7.76 -9.06 -10.83
CA TRP A 473 8.82 -8.06 -10.67
C TRP A 473 9.46 -7.68 -12.00
N SER A 474 9.58 -8.62 -12.92
CA SER A 474 10.12 -8.37 -14.25
C SER A 474 9.18 -7.55 -15.13
N MET A 475 7.87 -7.60 -14.90
CA MET A 475 6.84 -6.92 -15.72
C MET A 475 6.30 -5.63 -15.10
N ASN A 476 6.45 -5.42 -13.80
CA ASN A 476 5.91 -4.27 -13.09
C ASN A 476 7.01 -3.22 -12.86
N TYR A 477 6.85 -2.02 -13.42
CA TYR A 477 7.84 -0.95 -13.34
C TYR A 477 8.27 -0.62 -11.90
N LEU A 478 7.33 -0.60 -10.94
CA LEU A 478 7.64 -0.28 -9.53
C LEU A 478 8.48 -1.39 -8.88
N SER A 479 8.10 -2.64 -9.06
CA SER A 479 8.81 -3.79 -8.51
C SER A 479 10.16 -3.99 -9.20
N TYR A 480 10.22 -3.80 -10.52
CA TYR A 480 11.46 -3.85 -11.27
C TYR A 480 12.48 -2.86 -10.73
N ASN A 481 12.08 -1.60 -10.52
CA ASN A 481 12.98 -0.59 -9.95
C ASN A 481 13.37 -0.87 -8.51
N ALA A 482 12.48 -1.46 -7.72
CA ALA A 482 12.76 -1.78 -6.33
C ALA A 482 13.69 -2.97 -6.15
N LEU A 483 13.60 -4.00 -7.00
CA LEU A 483 14.24 -5.31 -6.80
C LEU A 483 15.23 -5.72 -7.88
N LYS A 484 14.93 -5.45 -9.14
CA LYS A 484 15.72 -5.92 -10.28
C LYS A 484 16.70 -4.86 -10.80
N ASN A 485 16.39 -3.61 -10.57
CA ASN A 485 17.21 -2.50 -11.04
C ASN A 485 18.23 -2.11 -9.97
N ASP A 486 19.53 -2.34 -10.24
CA ASP A 486 20.63 -2.02 -9.32
C ASP A 486 21.03 -0.53 -9.37
N ARG A 487 20.04 0.35 -9.50
CA ARG A 487 20.26 1.80 -9.48
C ARG A 487 20.20 2.33 -8.05
N LYS A 488 21.05 3.33 -7.76
CA LYS A 488 20.93 4.08 -6.51
C LYS A 488 19.61 4.88 -6.52
N ALA A 489 18.92 4.88 -5.40
CA ALA A 489 17.80 5.79 -5.19
C ALA A 489 18.28 7.24 -5.35
N ILE A 490 17.48 8.08 -5.99
CA ILE A 490 17.78 9.50 -6.19
C ILE A 490 16.66 10.35 -5.65
N ARG A 491 16.99 11.54 -5.15
CA ARG A 491 16.03 12.60 -4.88
C ARG A 491 15.70 13.32 -6.19
N LEU A 492 14.43 13.58 -6.46
CA LEU A 492 14.01 14.57 -7.44
C LEU A 492 13.53 15.80 -6.68
N HIS A 493 14.13 16.93 -6.96
CA HIS A 493 13.70 18.24 -6.49
C HIS A 493 13.24 19.06 -7.70
N CYS A 494 12.06 19.63 -7.61
CA CYS A 494 11.43 20.36 -8.71
C CYS A 494 11.08 21.78 -8.26
N GLU A 495 11.56 22.76 -8.99
CA GLU A 495 11.19 24.15 -8.78
C GLU A 495 10.41 24.67 -9.98
N GLU A 496 9.36 25.43 -9.71
CA GLU A 496 8.63 26.17 -10.73
C GLU A 496 9.34 27.49 -11.01
N LEU A 497 9.59 27.79 -12.28
CA LEU A 497 10.08 29.08 -12.74
C LEU A 497 9.07 29.69 -13.70
N THR A 498 8.31 30.68 -13.25
CA THR A 498 7.35 31.43 -14.05
C THR A 498 7.62 32.94 -13.94
N GLY A 499 7.01 33.73 -14.83
CA GLY A 499 7.14 35.18 -14.79
C GLY A 499 6.57 35.86 -13.52
N GLN A 500 5.86 35.11 -12.67
CA GLN A 500 5.28 35.59 -11.39
C GLN A 500 5.90 34.89 -10.17
N THR A 501 6.95 34.12 -10.37
CA THR A 501 7.66 33.48 -9.25
C THR A 501 8.41 34.56 -8.46
N ASP A 502 8.21 34.58 -7.16
CA ASP A 502 9.00 35.43 -6.26
C ASP A 502 10.47 35.01 -6.40
N ASP A 503 11.35 35.99 -6.52
CA ASP A 503 12.79 35.81 -6.69
C ASP A 503 13.23 34.82 -7.79
N GLN A 504 12.91 35.17 -9.05
CA GLN A 504 13.36 34.42 -10.23
C GLN A 504 14.89 34.30 -10.30
N PHE A 505 15.62 35.32 -9.85
CA PHE A 505 17.08 35.32 -9.90
C PHE A 505 17.67 34.32 -8.91
N GLU A 506 17.12 34.19 -7.73
CA GLU A 506 17.56 33.22 -6.74
C GLU A 506 17.35 31.79 -7.26
N ARG A 507 16.19 31.47 -7.80
CA ARG A 507 15.94 30.15 -8.41
C ARG A 507 16.82 29.84 -9.61
N GLN A 508 17.15 30.83 -10.44
CA GLN A 508 18.10 30.65 -11.51
C GLN A 508 19.53 30.40 -10.97
N ARG A 509 19.90 31.06 -9.85
CA ARG A 509 21.19 30.83 -9.21
C ARG A 509 21.26 29.43 -8.60
N HIS A 510 20.21 28.96 -7.95
CA HIS A 510 20.13 27.56 -7.46
C HIS A 510 20.27 26.58 -8.63
N PHE A 511 19.55 26.77 -9.70
CA PHE A 511 19.66 25.90 -10.87
C PHE A 511 21.08 25.90 -11.48
N ARG A 512 21.78 27.02 -11.43
CA ARG A 512 23.17 27.16 -11.92
C ARG A 512 24.22 26.78 -10.87
N ASN A 513 23.84 26.33 -9.69
CA ASN A 513 24.71 26.06 -8.55
C ASN A 513 25.54 27.26 -8.08
N VAL A 514 25.04 28.48 -8.28
CA VAL A 514 25.66 29.70 -7.77
C VAL A 514 25.37 29.87 -6.28
N ILE A 515 24.21 29.33 -5.85
CA ILE A 515 23.81 29.23 -4.44
C ILE A 515 23.58 27.75 -4.17
N LEU A 516 24.28 27.18 -3.20
CA LEU A 516 24.05 25.85 -2.69
C LEU A 516 22.99 25.93 -1.58
N THR A 517 21.96 25.12 -1.69
CA THR A 517 20.97 24.93 -0.61
C THR A 517 21.35 23.78 0.27
#